data_d29800ae03a2223bdaeb204c962b2992
#
_entry.id   d29800ae03a2223bdaeb204c962b2992
#
_cell.length_a   1.000
_cell.length_b   1.000
_cell.length_c   1.000
_cell.angle_alpha   90.00
_cell.angle_beta   90.00
_cell.angle_gamma   90.00
#
_symmetry.space_group_name_H-M   'P 1'
#
loop_
_entity.id
_entity.type
_entity.pdbx_description
1 polymer ?
#
loop_
_entity_poly.entity_id
_entity_poly.type
_entity_poly.pdbx_seq_one_letter_code
_entity_poly.pdbx_strand_id
1 'polypeptide(L)'
;EPQAPTEAELQAYFDTNQDRFRRPDRISIQQIYLNPNKHKANLKRAAAELLERLNTESSFAANLQAIGDATMLPAQLDAVTRREVANTFGRGFAHQITNAPTERWSGPYESSYGFHLVHITKREKGDLPEIAEIRAMLEREWYAVRRKEANEHFYRALRSRYDVEIRLPADLTSKTLAVR
;
A
#
# COMPACT_ATOMS: atom_id res chain seq x y z
N GLU A 1 -13.60 4.77 34.82
CA GLU A 1 -13.25 5.26 33.47
C GLU A 1 -11.75 5.50 33.44
N PRO A 2 -11.06 5.14 32.35
CA PRO A 2 -9.64 5.44 32.26
C PRO A 2 -9.44 6.96 32.22
N GLN A 3 -8.48 7.42 33.01
CA GLN A 3 -8.11 8.83 33.07
C GLN A 3 -7.66 9.32 31.68
N ALA A 4 -7.99 10.58 31.35
CA ALA A 4 -7.56 11.16 30.08
C ALA A 4 -6.02 11.19 29.98
N PRO A 5 -5.45 10.86 28.80
CA PRO A 5 -4.01 10.89 28.61
C PRO A 5 -3.46 12.31 28.78
N THR A 6 -2.33 12.40 29.42
CA THR A 6 -1.54 13.64 29.46
C THR A 6 -0.83 13.88 28.13
N GLU A 7 -0.41 15.12 27.84
CA GLU A 7 0.39 15.43 26.65
C GLU A 7 1.67 14.58 26.57
N ALA A 8 2.33 14.36 27.70
CA ALA A 8 3.54 13.54 27.77
C ALA A 8 3.28 12.06 27.39
N GLU A 9 2.13 11.51 27.79
CA GLU A 9 1.74 10.13 27.44
C GLU A 9 1.37 10.00 25.96
N LEU A 10 0.70 11.01 25.40
CA LEU A 10 0.40 11.05 23.97
C LEU A 10 1.67 11.17 23.14
N GLN A 11 2.60 12.05 23.56
CA GLN A 11 3.89 12.19 22.88
C GLN A 11 4.68 10.88 22.92
N ALA A 12 4.81 10.24 24.09
CA ALA A 12 5.51 8.97 24.23
C ALA A 12 4.87 7.84 23.40
N TYR A 13 3.53 7.81 23.33
CA TYR A 13 2.80 6.85 22.50
C TYR A 13 3.06 7.09 21.01
N PHE A 14 3.03 8.35 20.57
CA PHE A 14 3.33 8.74 19.19
C PHE A 14 4.76 8.34 18.81
N ASP A 15 5.75 8.69 19.64
CA ASP A 15 7.16 8.40 19.38
C ASP A 15 7.45 6.90 19.24
N THR A 16 6.76 6.10 20.06
CA THR A 16 6.90 4.62 20.01
C THR A 16 6.20 4.00 18.80
N ASN A 17 5.19 4.68 18.22
CA ASN A 17 4.34 4.14 17.17
C ASN A 17 4.38 4.96 15.87
N GLN A 18 5.44 5.70 15.58
CA GLN A 18 5.56 6.61 14.45
C GLN A 18 5.18 5.98 13.11
N ASP A 19 5.56 4.73 12.86
CA ASP A 19 5.26 4.03 11.61
C ASP A 19 3.76 3.85 11.35
N ARG A 20 2.95 3.81 12.40
CA ARG A 20 1.48 3.70 12.30
C ARG A 20 0.81 5.00 11.89
N PHE A 21 1.46 6.13 12.21
CA PHE A 21 0.95 7.48 11.97
C PHE A 21 1.56 8.14 10.75
N ARG A 22 2.61 7.55 10.19
CA ARG A 22 3.24 8.06 8.97
C ARG A 22 2.23 8.10 7.82
N ARG A 23 2.15 9.24 7.15
CA ARG A 23 1.37 9.37 5.92
C ARG A 23 1.93 8.42 4.85
N PRO A 24 1.10 7.86 3.98
CA PRO A 24 1.58 7.00 2.92
C PRO A 24 2.44 7.78 1.91
N ASP A 25 3.45 7.10 1.38
CA ASP A 25 4.23 7.63 0.24
C ASP A 25 3.30 7.91 -0.94
N ARG A 26 3.62 8.96 -1.69
CA ARG A 26 2.90 9.37 -2.89
C ARG A 26 3.82 9.36 -4.10
N ILE A 27 3.25 9.04 -5.24
CA ILE A 27 3.94 9.08 -6.53
C ILE A 27 3.12 9.86 -7.54
N SER A 28 3.80 10.56 -8.44
CA SER A 28 3.20 11.09 -9.66
C SER A 28 3.72 10.27 -10.82
N ILE A 29 2.81 9.81 -11.67
CA ILE A 29 3.14 8.92 -12.78
C ILE A 29 2.50 9.41 -14.07
N GLN A 30 3.19 9.18 -15.17
CA GLN A 30 2.64 9.16 -16.52
C GLN A 30 2.64 7.72 -17.02
N GLN A 31 1.65 7.34 -17.81
CA GLN A 31 1.56 5.99 -18.34
C GLN A 31 1.15 5.97 -19.81
N ILE A 32 1.59 4.97 -20.53
CA ILE A 32 1.21 4.65 -21.90
C ILE A 32 0.70 3.22 -21.91
N TYR A 33 -0.53 3.05 -22.36
CA TYR A 33 -1.18 1.74 -22.44
C TYR A 33 -0.84 1.00 -23.72
N LEU A 34 -0.60 -0.30 -23.61
CA LEU A 34 -0.39 -1.23 -24.72
C LEU A 34 -1.40 -2.38 -24.64
N ASN A 35 -2.26 -2.47 -25.63
CA ASN A 35 -3.32 -3.46 -25.67
C ASN A 35 -2.77 -4.83 -26.11
N PRO A 36 -2.82 -5.89 -25.25
CA PRO A 36 -2.30 -7.20 -25.58
C PRO A 36 -3.02 -7.84 -26.78
N ASN A 37 -4.30 -7.56 -26.97
CA ASN A 37 -5.06 -8.12 -28.09
C ASN A 37 -4.66 -7.50 -29.43
N LYS A 38 -4.24 -6.23 -29.44
CA LYS A 38 -3.78 -5.53 -30.65
C LYS A 38 -2.37 -5.95 -31.03
N HIS A 39 -1.47 -6.03 -30.06
CA HIS A 39 -0.05 -6.33 -30.30
C HIS A 39 0.26 -7.82 -30.35
N LYS A 40 -0.50 -8.68 -29.67
CA LYS A 40 -0.31 -10.14 -29.62
C LYS A 40 1.15 -10.52 -29.36
N ALA A 41 1.73 -11.37 -30.24
CA ALA A 41 3.13 -11.81 -30.12
C ALA A 41 4.16 -10.67 -30.26
N ASN A 42 3.79 -9.54 -30.84
CA ASN A 42 4.67 -8.39 -31.04
C ASN A 42 4.72 -7.41 -29.85
N LEU A 43 3.96 -7.65 -28.78
CA LEU A 43 3.84 -6.74 -27.64
C LEU A 43 5.21 -6.36 -27.05
N LYS A 44 6.05 -7.36 -26.78
CA LYS A 44 7.38 -7.11 -26.18
C LYS A 44 8.27 -6.24 -27.07
N ARG A 45 8.24 -6.49 -28.39
CA ARG A 45 9.00 -5.71 -29.36
C ARG A 45 8.47 -4.28 -29.44
N ALA A 46 7.16 -4.09 -29.59
CA ALA A 46 6.54 -2.79 -29.63
C ALA A 46 6.81 -1.97 -28.34
N ALA A 47 6.76 -2.63 -27.17
CA ALA A 47 7.09 -2.01 -25.91
C ALA A 47 8.56 -1.56 -25.84
N ALA A 48 9.49 -2.40 -26.32
CA ALA A 48 10.92 -2.07 -26.30
C ALA A 48 11.25 -0.91 -27.24
N GLU A 49 10.75 -0.93 -28.48
CA GLU A 49 10.90 0.14 -29.47
C GLU A 49 10.35 1.47 -28.94
N LEU A 50 9.16 1.40 -28.34
CA LEU A 50 8.54 2.60 -27.76
C LEU A 50 9.30 3.13 -26.55
N LEU A 51 9.78 2.24 -25.69
CA LEU A 51 10.56 2.60 -24.51
C LEU A 51 11.89 3.27 -24.88
N GLU A 52 12.57 2.77 -25.91
CA GLU A 52 13.80 3.37 -26.44
C GLU A 52 13.52 4.79 -26.92
N ARG A 53 12.50 4.99 -27.74
CA ARG A 53 12.13 6.32 -28.26
C ARG A 53 11.75 7.29 -27.15
N LEU A 54 10.96 6.85 -26.18
CA LEU A 54 10.56 7.67 -25.03
C LEU A 54 11.75 8.14 -24.17
N ASN A 55 12.80 7.33 -24.10
CA ASN A 55 13.99 7.66 -23.31
C ASN A 55 15.07 8.43 -24.11
N THR A 56 15.02 8.43 -25.44
CA THR A 56 16.01 9.09 -26.29
C THR A 56 15.51 10.39 -26.94
N GLU A 57 14.20 10.45 -27.25
CA GLU A 57 13.58 11.54 -27.98
C GLU A 57 12.68 12.37 -27.03
N SER A 58 13.19 13.40 -26.38
CA SER A 58 12.45 14.23 -25.40
C SER A 58 11.16 14.85 -25.98
N SER A 59 11.13 15.19 -27.29
CA SER A 59 9.96 15.74 -27.96
C SER A 59 8.86 14.69 -28.20
N PHE A 60 9.22 13.40 -28.23
CA PHE A 60 8.28 12.31 -28.45
C PHE A 60 7.30 12.16 -27.29
N ALA A 61 7.74 12.39 -26.07
CA ALA A 61 6.91 12.33 -24.87
C ALA A 61 5.92 13.49 -24.68
N ALA A 62 5.93 14.50 -25.59
CA ALA A 62 5.09 15.68 -25.45
C ALA A 62 3.57 15.41 -25.62
N ASN A 63 3.19 14.34 -26.31
CA ASN A 63 1.78 13.97 -26.51
C ASN A 63 1.52 12.49 -26.19
N LEU A 64 1.50 12.15 -24.91
CA LEU A 64 1.33 10.79 -24.42
C LEU A 64 0.05 10.10 -24.88
N GLN A 65 -1.04 10.87 -25.06
CA GLN A 65 -2.34 10.34 -25.49
C GLN A 65 -2.33 9.82 -26.93
N ALA A 66 -1.42 10.32 -27.75
CA ALA A 66 -1.30 9.91 -29.15
C ALA A 66 -0.33 8.72 -29.35
N ILE A 67 0.43 8.35 -28.30
CA ILE A 67 1.52 7.38 -28.44
C ILE A 67 1.08 5.94 -28.16
N GLY A 68 0.17 5.73 -27.25
CA GLY A 68 -0.30 4.39 -26.85
C GLY A 68 -1.54 3.93 -27.59
N ASP A 69 -2.10 2.85 -27.10
CA ASP A 69 -3.41 2.37 -27.53
C ASP A 69 -4.53 3.10 -26.78
N ALA A 70 -5.71 3.16 -27.40
CA ALA A 70 -6.88 3.79 -26.78
C ALA A 70 -7.24 3.09 -25.45
N THR A 71 -7.48 3.88 -24.42
CA THR A 71 -7.85 3.43 -23.09
C THR A 71 -8.71 4.46 -22.38
N MET A 72 -9.54 4.01 -21.43
CA MET A 72 -10.29 4.88 -20.52
C MET A 72 -9.46 5.22 -19.26
N LEU A 73 -8.26 4.66 -19.12
CA LEU A 73 -7.39 4.92 -17.97
C LEU A 73 -6.74 6.31 -18.08
N PRO A 74 -6.54 7.02 -16.97
CA PRO A 74 -5.86 8.30 -16.97
C PRO A 74 -4.40 8.15 -17.44
N ALA A 75 -3.97 9.01 -18.36
CA ALA A 75 -2.57 9.03 -18.82
C ALA A 75 -1.60 9.56 -17.76
N GLN A 76 -2.11 10.32 -16.79
CA GLN A 76 -1.34 10.91 -15.70
C GLN A 76 -2.10 10.78 -14.38
N LEU A 77 -1.38 10.51 -13.30
CA LEU A 77 -1.87 10.58 -11.93
C LEU A 77 -0.87 11.40 -11.10
N ASP A 78 -1.38 12.33 -10.30
CA ASP A 78 -0.55 13.23 -9.51
C ASP A 78 -0.72 12.94 -8.02
N ALA A 79 0.42 12.81 -7.33
CA ALA A 79 0.50 12.64 -5.88
C ALA A 79 -0.43 11.54 -5.32
N VAL A 80 -0.52 10.41 -6.03
CA VAL A 80 -1.36 9.27 -5.64
C VAL A 80 -0.60 8.30 -4.74
N THR A 81 -1.33 7.69 -3.82
CA THR A 81 -0.82 6.62 -2.96
C THR A 81 -0.77 5.29 -3.70
N ARG A 82 0.01 4.33 -3.22
CA ARG A 82 0.01 2.95 -3.74
C ARG A 82 -1.38 2.32 -3.75
N ARG A 83 -2.23 2.65 -2.77
CA ARG A 83 -3.61 2.15 -2.68
C ARG A 83 -4.47 2.69 -3.83
N GLU A 84 -4.36 3.97 -4.14
CA GLU A 84 -5.08 4.60 -5.25
C GLU A 84 -4.65 4.03 -6.59
N VAL A 85 -3.34 3.85 -6.80
CA VAL A 85 -2.82 3.14 -7.99
C VAL A 85 -3.36 1.71 -8.07
N ALA A 86 -3.40 0.99 -6.94
CA ALA A 86 -3.94 -0.37 -6.90
C ALA A 86 -5.43 -0.44 -7.22
N ASN A 87 -6.20 0.57 -6.81
CA ASN A 87 -7.63 0.67 -7.14
C ASN A 87 -7.85 0.92 -8.64
N THR A 88 -6.96 1.67 -9.29
CA THR A 88 -7.08 2.03 -10.70
C THR A 88 -6.53 0.93 -11.63
N PHE A 89 -5.35 0.36 -11.33
CA PHE A 89 -4.61 -0.53 -12.24
C PHE A 89 -4.49 -1.96 -11.75
N GLY A 90 -4.86 -2.22 -10.49
CA GLY A 90 -4.70 -3.51 -9.84
C GLY A 90 -3.47 -3.59 -8.92
N ARG A 91 -3.54 -4.49 -7.93
CA ARG A 91 -2.50 -4.64 -6.90
C ARG A 91 -1.13 -5.06 -7.46
N GLY A 92 -1.14 -5.93 -8.47
CA GLY A 92 0.09 -6.40 -9.13
C GLY A 92 0.87 -5.25 -9.76
N PHE A 93 0.19 -4.41 -10.52
CA PHE A 93 0.75 -3.21 -11.13
C PHE A 93 1.32 -2.25 -10.07
N ALA A 94 0.53 -1.92 -9.04
CA ALA A 94 0.97 -1.04 -7.96
C ALA A 94 2.22 -1.57 -7.24
N HIS A 95 2.36 -2.89 -7.10
CA HIS A 95 3.56 -3.51 -6.54
C HIS A 95 4.77 -3.37 -7.47
N GLN A 96 4.59 -3.63 -8.77
CA GLN A 96 5.68 -3.55 -9.77
C GLN A 96 6.26 -2.14 -9.85
N ILE A 97 5.42 -1.09 -9.88
CA ILE A 97 5.89 0.29 -9.98
C ILE A 97 6.44 0.89 -8.68
N THR A 98 6.24 0.22 -7.53
CA THR A 98 6.80 0.69 -6.25
C THR A 98 8.31 0.92 -6.32
N ASN A 99 9.03 0.05 -7.04
CA ASN A 99 10.49 0.10 -7.19
C ASN A 99 10.92 0.54 -8.60
N ALA A 100 10.00 1.00 -9.43
CA ALA A 100 10.33 1.48 -10.76
C ALA A 100 11.25 2.71 -10.68
N PRO A 101 12.19 2.87 -11.63
CA PRO A 101 13.09 4.02 -11.65
C PRO A 101 12.30 5.32 -11.84
N THR A 102 12.79 6.40 -11.21
CA THR A 102 12.32 7.77 -11.45
C THR A 102 13.06 8.37 -12.66
N GLU A 103 12.48 9.44 -13.22
CA GLU A 103 13.10 10.27 -14.27
C GLU A 103 13.34 9.56 -15.62
N ARG A 104 12.87 8.35 -15.79
CA ARG A 104 12.90 7.64 -17.08
C ARG A 104 11.69 6.73 -17.25
N TRP A 105 11.33 6.49 -18.48
CA TRP A 105 10.34 5.50 -18.84
C TRP A 105 10.82 4.09 -18.55
N SER A 106 9.95 3.23 -18.05
CA SER A 106 10.25 1.85 -17.68
C SER A 106 9.04 0.94 -17.92
N GLY A 107 9.25 -0.36 -17.91
CA GLY A 107 8.22 -1.36 -18.15
C GLY A 107 8.63 -2.36 -19.24
N PRO A 108 7.70 -3.05 -19.89
CA PRO A 108 6.25 -2.98 -19.65
C PRO A 108 5.82 -3.61 -18.33
N TYR A 109 4.91 -2.96 -17.63
CA TYR A 109 4.29 -3.44 -16.40
C TYR A 109 2.87 -3.94 -16.68
N GLU A 110 2.52 -5.08 -16.09
CA GLU A 110 1.20 -5.69 -16.29
C GLU A 110 0.18 -5.12 -15.28
N SER A 111 -1.01 -4.80 -15.80
CA SER A 111 -2.18 -4.37 -15.01
C SER A 111 -3.36 -5.29 -15.27
N SER A 112 -4.50 -5.03 -14.61
CA SER A 112 -5.77 -5.71 -14.88
C SER A 112 -6.32 -5.47 -16.31
N TYR A 113 -5.77 -4.49 -17.03
CA TYR A 113 -6.25 -4.07 -18.35
C TYR A 113 -5.29 -4.46 -19.50
N GLY A 114 -4.03 -4.71 -19.20
CA GLY A 114 -2.98 -5.02 -20.16
C GLY A 114 -1.63 -4.50 -19.70
N PHE A 115 -0.83 -3.99 -20.62
CA PHE A 115 0.54 -3.58 -20.32
C PHE A 115 0.70 -2.06 -20.40
N HIS A 116 1.61 -1.55 -19.58
CA HIS A 116 1.88 -0.11 -19.49
C HIS A 116 3.38 0.17 -19.45
N LEU A 117 3.78 1.19 -20.19
CA LEU A 117 5.04 1.86 -19.94
C LEU A 117 4.78 3.00 -18.94
N VAL A 118 5.63 3.17 -17.96
CA VAL A 118 5.44 4.11 -16.85
C VAL A 118 6.65 5.00 -16.71
N HIS A 119 6.39 6.28 -16.51
CA HIS A 119 7.36 7.28 -16.10
C HIS A 119 6.96 7.82 -14.72
N ILE A 120 7.78 7.60 -13.71
CA ILE A 120 7.58 8.20 -12.39
C ILE A 120 8.21 9.58 -12.41
N THR A 121 7.36 10.61 -12.47
CA THR A 121 7.79 12.00 -12.52
C THR A 121 8.15 12.55 -11.14
N LYS A 122 7.55 12.03 -10.08
CA LYS A 122 7.82 12.44 -8.71
C LYS A 122 7.57 11.30 -7.72
N ARG A 123 8.40 11.23 -6.70
CA ARG A 123 8.19 10.33 -5.55
C ARG A 123 8.34 11.15 -4.27
N GLU A 124 7.31 11.14 -3.46
CA GLU A 124 7.26 11.84 -2.18
C GLU A 124 7.13 10.82 -1.06
N LYS A 125 8.06 10.85 -0.14
CA LYS A 125 7.94 10.03 1.08
C LYS A 125 6.87 10.63 1.99
N GLY A 126 6.07 9.76 2.58
CA GLY A 126 5.12 10.16 3.61
C GLY A 126 5.86 10.74 4.83
N ASP A 127 5.41 11.87 5.29
CA ASP A 127 5.87 12.54 6.50
C ASP A 127 5.13 12.04 7.75
N LEU A 128 5.66 12.38 8.91
CA LEU A 128 4.94 12.24 10.16
C LEU A 128 4.07 13.48 10.36
N PRO A 129 2.75 13.32 10.63
CA PRO A 129 1.89 14.44 10.95
C PRO A 129 2.27 15.02 12.31
N GLU A 130 1.96 16.28 12.54
CA GLU A 130 2.05 16.87 13.88
C GLU A 130 0.98 16.25 14.80
N ILE A 131 1.29 16.09 16.09
CA ILE A 131 0.37 15.51 17.07
C ILE A 131 -0.95 16.29 17.11
N ALA A 132 -0.90 17.60 16.95
CA ALA A 132 -2.09 18.47 16.92
C ALA A 132 -3.07 18.07 15.80
N GLU A 133 -2.57 17.65 14.63
CA GLU A 133 -3.38 17.26 13.48
C GLU A 133 -4.09 15.92 13.69
N ILE A 134 -3.45 15.00 14.43
CA ILE A 134 -3.95 13.62 14.62
C ILE A 134 -4.41 13.36 16.07
N ARG A 135 -4.51 14.38 16.91
CA ARG A 135 -4.77 14.26 18.34
C ARG A 135 -5.95 13.32 18.65
N ALA A 136 -7.09 13.55 18.02
CA ALA A 136 -8.28 12.75 18.27
C ALA A 136 -8.10 11.26 17.88
N MET A 137 -7.31 10.97 16.84
CA MET A 137 -6.96 9.61 16.42
C MET A 137 -5.99 8.99 17.43
N LEU A 138 -5.00 9.75 17.88
CA LEU A 138 -3.96 9.32 18.82
C LEU A 138 -4.58 8.98 20.18
N GLU A 139 -5.47 9.82 20.71
CA GLU A 139 -6.21 9.58 21.95
C GLU A 139 -7.04 8.29 21.85
N ARG A 140 -7.80 8.13 20.77
CA ARG A 140 -8.61 6.93 20.56
C ARG A 140 -7.77 5.65 20.55
N GLU A 141 -6.62 5.65 19.88
CA GLU A 141 -5.73 4.50 19.84
C GLU A 141 -5.07 4.24 21.18
N TRP A 142 -4.66 5.30 21.88
CA TRP A 142 -4.11 5.19 23.24
C TRP A 142 -5.11 4.54 24.20
N TYR A 143 -6.37 5.00 24.20
CA TYR A 143 -7.44 4.37 24.99
C TYR A 143 -7.68 2.92 24.61
N ALA A 144 -7.62 2.59 23.33
CA ALA A 144 -7.80 1.20 22.86
C ALA A 144 -6.68 0.29 23.42
N VAL A 145 -5.44 0.75 23.41
CA VAL A 145 -4.30 0.00 23.97
C VAL A 145 -4.44 -0.13 25.49
N ARG A 146 -4.72 0.95 26.21
CA ARG A 146 -4.90 0.89 27.66
C ARG A 146 -6.04 -0.03 28.09
N ARG A 147 -7.15 -0.01 27.37
CA ARG A 147 -8.26 -0.95 27.62
C ARG A 147 -7.87 -2.39 27.39
N LYS A 148 -7.11 -2.67 26.33
CA LYS A 148 -6.60 -4.01 26.04
C LYS A 148 -5.66 -4.49 27.16
N GLU A 149 -4.71 -3.68 27.58
CA GLU A 149 -3.77 -3.96 28.69
C GLU A 149 -4.51 -4.25 30.00
N ALA A 150 -5.50 -3.40 30.34
CA ALA A 150 -6.32 -3.59 31.53
C ALA A 150 -7.12 -4.91 31.47
N ASN A 151 -7.72 -5.23 30.34
CA ASN A 151 -8.43 -6.51 30.14
C ASN A 151 -7.51 -7.72 30.24
N GLU A 152 -6.30 -7.64 29.66
CA GLU A 152 -5.32 -8.71 29.75
C GLU A 152 -4.80 -8.89 31.17
N HIS A 153 -4.57 -7.81 31.90
CA HIS A 153 -4.20 -7.85 33.30
C HIS A 153 -5.30 -8.49 34.16
N PHE A 154 -6.54 -8.05 33.95
CA PHE A 154 -7.70 -8.61 34.64
C PHE A 154 -7.87 -10.11 34.33
N TYR A 155 -7.75 -10.51 33.07
CA TYR A 155 -7.84 -11.90 32.67
C TYR A 155 -6.74 -12.77 33.30
N ARG A 156 -5.48 -12.27 33.33
CA ARG A 156 -4.38 -12.98 34.00
C ARG A 156 -4.64 -13.13 35.51
N ALA A 157 -5.14 -12.07 36.15
CA ALA A 157 -5.47 -12.10 37.59
C ALA A 157 -6.63 -13.05 37.88
N LEU A 158 -7.64 -13.17 37.02
CA LEU A 158 -8.68 -14.17 37.14
C LEU A 158 -8.13 -15.58 36.95
N ARG A 159 -7.38 -15.81 35.88
CA ARG A 159 -6.83 -17.12 35.55
C ARG A 159 -5.92 -17.66 36.65
N SER A 160 -5.18 -16.79 37.36
CA SER A 160 -4.33 -17.22 38.49
C SER A 160 -5.13 -17.66 39.72
N ARG A 161 -6.43 -17.34 39.80
CA ARG A 161 -7.32 -17.72 40.92
C ARG A 161 -8.14 -18.97 40.66
N TYR A 162 -8.15 -19.47 39.42
CA TYR A 162 -8.96 -20.63 39.03
C TYR A 162 -8.09 -21.68 38.32
N ASP A 163 -8.32 -22.93 38.64
CA ASP A 163 -7.76 -24.06 37.90
C ASP A 163 -8.70 -24.28 36.68
N VAL A 164 -8.24 -24.02 35.47
CA VAL A 164 -9.06 -24.07 34.25
C VAL A 164 -8.81 -25.38 33.52
N GLU A 165 -9.73 -26.32 33.65
CA GLU A 165 -9.72 -27.56 32.86
C GLU A 165 -10.55 -27.38 31.59
N ILE A 166 -9.87 -27.39 30.43
CA ILE A 166 -10.53 -27.34 29.13
C ILE A 166 -10.78 -28.76 28.63
N ARG A 167 -12.01 -29.24 28.69
CA ARG A 167 -12.42 -30.50 28.09
C ARG A 167 -12.89 -30.28 26.66
N LEU A 168 -12.05 -30.65 25.70
CA LEU A 168 -12.45 -30.67 24.31
C LEU A 168 -13.35 -31.87 24.00
N PRO A 169 -14.41 -31.73 23.21
CA PRO A 169 -15.18 -32.85 22.70
C PRO A 169 -14.28 -33.83 21.94
N ALA A 170 -14.56 -35.13 22.09
CA ALA A 170 -13.72 -36.21 21.56
C ALA A 170 -13.55 -36.18 20.01
N ASP A 171 -14.48 -35.59 19.30
CA ASP A 171 -14.49 -35.40 17.84
C ASP A 171 -13.48 -34.33 17.35
N LEU A 172 -13.06 -33.40 18.20
CA LEU A 172 -12.05 -32.40 17.85
C LEU A 172 -10.61 -32.87 18.13
N THR A 173 -10.42 -33.83 19.02
CA THR A 173 -9.09 -34.38 19.31
C THR A 173 -8.52 -35.23 18.17
N SER A 174 -9.37 -35.83 17.33
CA SER A 174 -8.94 -36.67 16.20
C SER A 174 -8.55 -35.90 14.94
N LYS A 175 -8.95 -34.63 14.80
CA LYS A 175 -8.62 -33.82 13.62
C LYS A 175 -7.28 -33.08 13.70
N THR A 176 -6.72 -32.89 14.87
CA THR A 176 -5.48 -32.10 15.06
C THR A 176 -4.20 -32.93 14.82
N LEU A 177 -4.32 -34.26 14.74
CA LEU A 177 -3.16 -35.17 14.52
C LEU A 177 -2.91 -35.57 13.06
N ALA A 178 -3.67 -35.03 12.09
CA ALA A 178 -3.60 -35.41 10.66
C ALA A 178 -2.97 -34.34 9.75
N VAL A 179 -2.28 -33.33 10.32
CA VAL A 179 -1.49 -32.37 9.52
C VAL A 179 -0.03 -32.51 9.91
N ARG A 180 0.63 -33.40 9.17
CA ARG A 180 2.07 -33.45 9.02
C ARG A 180 2.45 -32.90 7.67
#